data_5c2f18079b1322d16938036755dd3bae
#
_entry.id   5c2f18079b1322d16938036755dd3bae
#
_cell.length_a   1.000
_cell.length_b   1.000
_cell.length_c   1.000
_cell.angle_alpha   90.00
_cell.angle_beta   90.00
_cell.angle_gamma   90.00
#
_symmetry.space_group_name_H-M   'P 1'
#
loop_
_entity.id
_entity.type
_entity.pdbx_description
1 polymer ?
#
loop_
_entity_poly.entity_id
_entity_poly.type
_entity_poly.pdbx_seq_one_letter_code
_entity_poly.pdbx_strand_id
1 'polypeptide(L)'
;MIRKYLRWLYAPIMKMIRNRKSHDRILNDTLRLDELGRQLSESQHRVFYLGITQHSNLGDMGQHYCIKKWISKNYPASELIMFEVTTVIDRRFDFFKKLKAIFRPQDVIVFQSGYTTTDLGGYHDEMHRMVIENMPDAHILMMPQTIFFRKEKNRERTAKSYDMAQHMLFLARDMVSFEAAKRMFPHVTVKVFPDIVTTLIGSFDFN
;
A
#
# COMPACT_ATOMS: atom_id res chain seq x y z
N MET A 1 23.16 -34.37 -2.41
CA MET A 1 22.01 -35.04 -1.78
C MET A 1 21.70 -34.52 -0.36
N ILE A 2 22.67 -34.33 0.52
CA ILE A 2 22.51 -33.89 1.92
C ILE A 2 21.77 -32.51 2.07
N ARG A 3 22.07 -31.51 1.24
CA ARG A 3 21.42 -30.20 1.29
C ARG A 3 19.89 -30.21 1.04
N LYS A 4 19.37 -31.16 0.24
CA LYS A 4 17.94 -31.31 -0.05
C LYS A 4 17.18 -31.89 1.15
N TYR A 5 17.80 -32.86 1.86
CA TYR A 5 17.24 -33.48 3.06
C TYR A 5 17.20 -32.50 4.25
N LEU A 6 18.27 -31.76 4.48
CA LEU A 6 18.33 -30.73 5.52
C LEU A 6 17.25 -29.65 5.30
N ARG A 7 17.03 -29.23 4.04
CA ARG A 7 16.00 -28.23 3.71
C ARG A 7 14.58 -28.72 4.04
N TRP A 8 14.30 -30.01 3.86
CA TRP A 8 13.00 -30.62 4.19
C TRP A 8 12.76 -30.67 5.71
N LEU A 9 13.76 -31.01 6.50
CA LEU A 9 13.70 -31.06 7.97
C LEU A 9 13.54 -29.65 8.60
N TYR A 10 14.21 -28.64 8.06
CA TYR A 10 14.16 -27.29 8.61
C TYR A 10 13.00 -26.43 8.07
N ALA A 11 12.37 -26.82 6.93
CA ALA A 11 11.30 -26.05 6.33
C ALA A 11 10.10 -25.82 7.26
N PRO A 12 9.60 -26.79 8.03
CA PRO A 12 8.50 -26.58 8.97
C PRO A 12 8.87 -25.61 10.10
N ILE A 13 10.09 -25.77 10.66
CA ILE A 13 10.59 -24.92 11.75
C ILE A 13 10.75 -23.47 11.25
N MET A 14 11.36 -23.29 10.10
CA MET A 14 11.52 -21.96 9.49
C MET A 14 10.18 -21.32 9.13
N LYS A 15 9.21 -22.12 8.70
CA LYS A 15 7.83 -21.65 8.46
C LYS A 15 7.17 -21.18 9.76
N MET A 16 7.33 -21.94 10.84
CA MET A 16 6.79 -21.58 12.15
C MET A 16 7.43 -20.30 12.70
N ILE A 17 8.75 -20.18 12.63
CA ILE A 17 9.47 -18.95 13.05
C ILE A 17 9.02 -17.74 12.23
N ARG A 18 8.88 -17.90 10.92
CA ARG A 18 8.43 -16.82 10.03
C ARG A 18 6.99 -16.41 10.34
N ASN A 19 6.11 -17.38 10.58
CA ASN A 19 4.72 -17.12 10.94
C ASN A 19 4.60 -16.39 12.28
N ARG A 20 5.40 -16.77 13.27
CA ARG A 20 5.47 -16.11 14.58
C ARG A 20 5.97 -14.67 14.45
N LYS A 21 7.06 -14.44 13.73
CA LYS A 21 7.59 -13.08 13.47
C LYS A 21 6.57 -12.20 12.73
N SER A 22 5.85 -12.76 11.76
CA SER A 22 4.80 -12.03 11.05
C SER A 22 3.64 -11.69 11.99
N HIS A 23 3.22 -12.63 12.84
CA HIS A 23 2.17 -12.40 13.83
C HIS A 23 2.54 -11.29 14.82
N ASP A 24 3.75 -11.38 15.42
CA ASP A 24 4.22 -10.41 16.41
C ASP A 24 4.31 -9.00 15.80
N ARG A 25 4.74 -8.90 14.54
CA ARG A 25 4.80 -7.63 13.82
C ARG A 25 3.41 -7.05 13.59
N ILE A 26 2.46 -7.82 13.08
CA ILE A 26 1.09 -7.37 12.84
C ILE A 26 0.44 -6.93 14.15
N LEU A 27 0.67 -7.66 15.24
CA LEU A 27 0.22 -7.28 16.57
C LEU A 27 0.80 -5.93 17.00
N ASN A 28 2.11 -5.75 16.85
CA ASN A 28 2.79 -4.49 17.22
C ASN A 28 2.29 -3.30 16.37
N ASP A 29 2.09 -3.50 15.05
CA ASP A 29 1.53 -2.49 14.17
C ASP A 29 0.11 -2.06 14.60
N THR A 30 -0.72 -3.03 15.01
CA THR A 30 -2.08 -2.74 15.48
C THR A 30 -2.13 -2.12 16.86
N LEU A 31 -1.20 -2.48 17.76
CA LEU A 31 -1.02 -1.80 19.04
C LEU A 31 -0.59 -0.35 18.84
N ARG A 32 0.26 -0.08 17.85
CA ARG A 32 0.65 1.28 17.48
C ARG A 32 -0.56 2.14 17.07
N LEU A 33 -1.56 1.60 16.38
CA LEU A 33 -2.81 2.34 16.09
C LEU A 33 -3.55 2.72 17.37
N ASP A 34 -3.60 1.85 18.38
CA ASP A 34 -4.22 2.15 19.67
C ASP A 34 -3.45 3.23 20.43
N GLU A 35 -2.11 3.23 20.35
CA GLU A 35 -1.25 4.26 20.96
C GLU A 35 -1.45 5.60 20.26
N LEU A 36 -1.46 5.64 18.95
CA LEU A 36 -1.76 6.83 18.18
C LEU A 36 -3.13 7.41 18.54
N GLY A 37 -4.14 6.55 18.76
CA GLY A 37 -5.46 6.98 19.21
C GLY A 37 -5.47 7.70 20.57
N ARG A 38 -4.50 7.39 21.46
CA ARG A 38 -4.38 8.02 22.78
C ARG A 38 -3.59 9.32 22.77
N GLN A 39 -2.69 9.49 21.79
CA GLN A 39 -1.74 10.62 21.71
C GLN A 39 -2.24 11.76 20.82
N LEU A 40 -3.44 11.68 20.26
CA LEU A 40 -3.92 12.60 19.25
C LEU A 40 -4.04 14.04 19.71
N SER A 41 -3.15 14.88 19.23
CA SER A 41 -3.39 16.31 19.08
C SER A 41 -4.38 16.55 17.93
N GLU A 42 -5.40 17.37 18.13
CA GLU A 42 -6.44 17.63 17.11
C GLU A 42 -5.91 18.32 15.84
N SER A 43 -4.75 18.95 15.91
CA SER A 43 -4.17 19.75 14.81
C SER A 43 -3.18 19.00 13.93
N GLN A 44 -2.79 17.78 14.26
CA GLN A 44 -1.74 17.07 13.55
C GLN A 44 -2.30 16.37 12.29
N HIS A 45 -1.74 16.69 11.11
CA HIS A 45 -1.98 15.97 9.86
C HIS A 45 -1.15 14.68 9.84
N ARG A 46 -1.70 13.62 9.25
CA ARG A 46 -1.01 12.34 9.13
C ARG A 46 -1.10 11.81 7.72
N VAL A 47 -0.04 11.12 7.31
CA VAL A 47 0.02 10.36 6.06
C VAL A 47 0.12 8.89 6.40
N PHE A 48 -0.91 8.13 6.06
CA PHE A 48 -0.92 6.67 6.19
C PHE A 48 -0.40 6.05 4.89
N TYR A 49 0.85 5.64 4.88
CA TYR A 49 1.47 4.99 3.74
C TYR A 49 1.30 3.48 3.85
N LEU A 50 0.44 2.92 3.00
CA LEU A 50 0.02 1.52 3.05
C LEU A 50 0.60 0.72 1.89
N GLY A 51 0.87 -0.56 2.16
CA GLY A 51 1.35 -1.49 1.16
C GLY A 51 2.85 -1.51 0.99
N ILE A 52 3.61 -1.03 1.98
CA ILE A 52 5.07 -1.16 1.94
C ILE A 52 5.47 -2.63 1.82
N THR A 53 6.50 -2.89 1.03
CA THR A 53 7.05 -4.23 0.84
C THR A 53 8.33 -4.39 1.65
N GLN A 54 8.50 -5.54 2.30
CA GLN A 54 9.75 -5.91 2.98
C GLN A 54 10.65 -6.79 2.10
N HIS A 55 10.38 -6.82 0.80
CA HIS A 55 11.18 -7.61 -0.11
C HIS A 55 12.50 -6.90 -0.45
N SER A 56 13.56 -7.69 -0.63
CA SER A 56 14.87 -7.25 -1.08
C SER A 56 14.93 -6.92 -2.60
N ASN A 57 13.79 -6.69 -3.24
CA ASN A 57 13.72 -6.25 -4.62
C ASN A 57 14.14 -4.77 -4.71
N LEU A 58 15.23 -4.50 -5.42
CA LEU A 58 15.77 -3.15 -5.57
C LEU A 58 14.77 -2.16 -6.18
N GLY A 59 13.92 -2.62 -7.11
CA GLY A 59 12.86 -1.78 -7.70
C GLY A 59 11.86 -1.30 -6.65
N ASP A 60 11.35 -2.21 -5.84
CA ASP A 60 10.40 -1.89 -4.78
C ASP A 60 11.03 -1.02 -3.69
N MET A 61 12.30 -1.28 -3.35
CA MET A 61 13.05 -0.43 -2.40
C MET A 61 13.28 0.97 -2.94
N GLY A 62 13.62 1.11 -4.24
CA GLY A 62 13.76 2.39 -4.92
C GLY A 62 12.45 3.18 -4.93
N GLN A 63 11.34 2.53 -5.25
CA GLN A 63 10.01 3.14 -5.19
C GLN A 63 9.67 3.59 -3.77
N HIS A 64 9.89 2.74 -2.77
CA HIS A 64 9.66 3.07 -1.36
C HIS A 64 10.47 4.30 -0.92
N TYR A 65 11.76 4.35 -1.28
CA TYR A 65 12.62 5.50 -1.03
C TYR A 65 12.07 6.79 -1.65
N CYS A 66 11.71 6.74 -2.94
CA CYS A 66 11.17 7.90 -3.67
C CYS A 66 9.84 8.38 -3.09
N ILE A 67 8.95 7.46 -2.72
CA ILE A 67 7.65 7.79 -2.10
C ILE A 67 7.87 8.48 -0.75
N LYS A 68 8.75 7.96 0.10
CA LYS A 68 9.06 8.60 1.38
C LYS A 68 9.62 10.01 1.19
N LYS A 69 10.55 10.19 0.24
CA LYS A 69 11.12 11.49 -0.12
C LYS A 69 10.02 12.45 -0.63
N TRP A 70 9.12 11.93 -1.47
CA TRP A 70 7.99 12.71 -1.98
C TRP A 70 7.03 13.12 -0.86
N ILE A 71 6.67 12.20 0.06
CA ILE A 71 5.83 12.49 1.22
C ILE A 71 6.48 13.56 2.10
N SER A 72 7.75 13.40 2.46
CA SER A 72 8.48 14.37 3.28
C SER A 72 8.51 15.77 2.65
N LYS A 73 8.59 15.87 1.32
CA LYS A 73 8.59 17.15 0.60
C LYS A 73 7.21 17.80 0.54
N ASN A 74 6.15 17.00 0.32
CA ASN A 74 4.79 17.52 0.08
C ASN A 74 3.94 17.61 1.35
N TYR A 75 4.30 16.88 2.39
CA TYR A 75 3.64 16.84 3.70
C TYR A 75 4.66 17.04 4.83
N PRO A 76 5.44 18.14 4.85
CA PRO A 76 6.59 18.28 5.76
C PRO A 76 6.21 18.35 7.25
N ALA A 77 4.98 18.78 7.56
CA ALA A 77 4.46 18.89 8.92
C ALA A 77 3.61 17.66 9.33
N SER A 78 3.48 16.65 8.48
CA SER A 78 2.65 15.49 8.76
C SER A 78 3.44 14.35 9.39
N GLU A 79 2.80 13.63 10.30
CA GLU A 79 3.33 12.37 10.79
C GLU A 79 3.17 11.29 9.73
N LEU A 80 4.27 10.60 9.39
CA LEU A 80 4.26 9.47 8.47
C LEU A 80 4.07 8.15 9.23
N ILE A 81 2.94 7.47 8.97
CA ILE A 81 2.58 6.19 9.56
C ILE A 81 2.55 5.15 8.45
N MET A 82 3.32 4.08 8.61
CA MET A 82 3.53 3.10 7.55
C MET A 82 3.07 1.71 7.98
N PHE A 83 2.33 1.02 7.08
CA PHE A 83 1.91 -0.37 7.30
C PHE A 83 2.17 -1.23 6.07
N GLU A 84 2.54 -2.49 6.34
CA GLU A 84 2.66 -3.51 5.31
C GLU A 84 1.30 -4.01 4.83
N VAL A 85 1.30 -4.60 3.63
CA VAL A 85 0.13 -5.29 3.08
C VAL A 85 -0.47 -6.28 4.06
N THR A 86 0.40 -7.11 4.66
CA THR A 86 -0.02 -8.19 5.58
C THR A 86 -0.71 -7.68 6.84
N THR A 87 -0.30 -6.52 7.35
CA THR A 87 -0.95 -5.88 8.50
C THR A 87 -2.36 -5.41 8.15
N VAL A 88 -2.52 -4.78 6.98
CA VAL A 88 -3.80 -4.19 6.56
C VAL A 88 -4.86 -5.25 6.25
N ILE A 89 -4.46 -6.36 5.59
CA ILE A 89 -5.40 -7.42 5.20
C ILE A 89 -5.72 -8.43 6.30
N ASP A 90 -4.97 -8.41 7.41
CA ASP A 90 -5.18 -9.38 8.49
C ASP A 90 -6.44 -9.04 9.30
N ARG A 91 -7.41 -9.92 9.20
CA ARG A 91 -8.72 -9.73 9.84
C ARG A 91 -8.76 -10.01 11.34
N ARG A 92 -7.68 -10.60 11.91
CA ARG A 92 -7.63 -11.00 13.32
C ARG A 92 -7.49 -9.84 14.29
N PHE A 93 -6.98 -8.70 13.83
CA PHE A 93 -6.56 -7.58 14.69
C PHE A 93 -7.40 -6.31 14.51
N ASP A 94 -8.54 -6.39 13.82
CA ASP A 94 -9.48 -5.28 13.65
C ASP A 94 -8.87 -3.98 13.10
N PHE A 95 -7.89 -4.11 12.17
CA PHE A 95 -7.14 -2.99 11.62
C PHE A 95 -8.04 -1.81 11.21
N PHE A 96 -9.09 -2.08 10.42
CA PHE A 96 -9.98 -1.01 9.93
C PHE A 96 -10.82 -0.37 11.03
N LYS A 97 -11.24 -1.14 12.05
CA LYS A 97 -11.95 -0.58 13.21
C LYS A 97 -11.05 0.43 13.94
N LYS A 98 -9.79 0.06 14.16
CA LYS A 98 -8.80 0.92 14.82
C LYS A 98 -8.41 2.13 13.98
N LEU A 99 -8.15 1.92 12.67
CA LEU A 99 -7.82 3.00 11.75
C LEU A 99 -8.96 4.02 11.66
N LYS A 100 -10.21 3.57 11.50
CA LYS A 100 -11.38 4.47 11.45
C LYS A 100 -11.56 5.28 12.72
N ALA A 101 -11.22 4.72 13.87
CA ALA A 101 -11.34 5.43 15.16
C ALA A 101 -10.37 6.61 15.28
N ILE A 102 -9.26 6.59 14.53
CA ILE A 102 -8.24 7.63 14.59
C ILE A 102 -8.14 8.50 13.34
N PHE A 103 -8.66 8.02 12.19
CA PHE A 103 -8.58 8.71 10.91
C PHE A 103 -9.44 9.97 10.89
N ARG A 104 -8.90 11.05 10.36
CA ARG A 104 -9.53 12.37 10.31
C ARG A 104 -9.68 12.86 8.87
N PRO A 105 -10.58 13.81 8.59
CA PRO A 105 -10.78 14.33 7.23
C PRO A 105 -9.54 14.90 6.57
N GLN A 106 -8.58 15.46 7.36
CA GLN A 106 -7.33 16.01 6.84
C GLN A 106 -6.23 14.96 6.61
N ASP A 107 -6.40 13.73 7.09
CA ASP A 107 -5.43 12.67 6.89
C ASP A 107 -5.47 12.17 5.45
N VAL A 108 -4.34 11.65 4.97
CA VAL A 108 -4.20 11.14 3.61
C VAL A 108 -3.70 9.69 3.64
N ILE A 109 -4.30 8.85 2.83
CA ILE A 109 -3.81 7.50 2.55
C ILE A 109 -2.97 7.55 1.27
N VAL A 110 -1.75 7.05 1.34
CA VAL A 110 -0.86 6.87 0.19
C VAL A 110 -0.62 5.39 -0.03
N PHE A 111 -0.87 4.90 -1.24
CA PHE A 111 -0.56 3.52 -1.61
C PHE A 111 0.80 3.41 -2.32
N GLN A 112 1.50 2.30 -2.07
CA GLN A 112 2.75 1.94 -2.73
C GLN A 112 2.60 1.97 -4.26
N SER A 113 3.65 2.44 -4.96
CA SER A 113 3.78 2.39 -6.41
C SER A 113 4.09 0.98 -6.92
N GLY A 114 3.89 0.73 -8.20
CA GLY A 114 4.40 -0.46 -8.85
C GLY A 114 3.38 -1.26 -9.66
N TYR A 115 3.65 -2.54 -9.79
CA TYR A 115 2.79 -3.50 -10.46
C TYR A 115 1.84 -4.16 -9.45
N THR A 116 1.00 -3.33 -8.81
CA THR A 116 0.21 -3.73 -7.64
C THR A 116 -1.30 -3.73 -7.86
N THR A 117 -1.79 -3.13 -8.96
CA THR A 117 -3.18 -3.23 -9.42
C THR A 117 -3.30 -4.41 -10.38
N THR A 118 -3.26 -5.63 -9.84
CA THR A 118 -3.11 -6.87 -10.62
C THR A 118 -3.63 -8.11 -9.89
N ASP A 119 -3.92 -9.17 -10.64
CA ASP A 119 -4.22 -10.51 -10.11
C ASP A 119 -3.08 -11.52 -10.32
N LEU A 120 -1.87 -11.05 -10.62
CA LEU A 120 -0.70 -11.92 -10.86
C LEU A 120 -0.07 -12.50 -9.59
N GLY A 121 -0.46 -12.03 -8.45
CA GLY A 121 0.03 -12.45 -7.15
C GLY A 121 0.23 -11.29 -6.19
N GLY A 122 0.58 -11.63 -4.95
CA GLY A 122 0.58 -10.66 -3.85
C GLY A 122 -0.85 -10.30 -3.40
N TYR A 123 -0.92 -9.45 -2.40
CA TYR A 123 -2.19 -9.07 -1.78
C TYR A 123 -2.47 -7.57 -1.90
N HIS A 124 -1.71 -6.85 -2.73
CA HIS A 124 -1.83 -5.39 -2.84
C HIS A 124 -3.20 -4.96 -3.36
N ASP A 125 -3.68 -5.57 -4.46
CA ASP A 125 -5.01 -5.25 -5.00
C ASP A 125 -6.13 -5.56 -4.00
N GLU A 126 -6.01 -6.66 -3.24
CA GLU A 126 -6.94 -6.97 -2.15
C GLU A 126 -6.89 -5.90 -1.06
N MET A 127 -5.70 -5.49 -0.65
CA MET A 127 -5.49 -4.43 0.33
C MET A 127 -6.11 -3.11 -0.14
N HIS A 128 -5.85 -2.69 -1.39
CA HIS A 128 -6.41 -1.47 -1.96
C HIS A 128 -7.94 -1.50 -1.90
N ARG A 129 -8.56 -2.58 -2.36
CA ARG A 129 -10.02 -2.75 -2.30
C ARG A 129 -10.55 -2.70 -0.87
N MET A 130 -9.92 -3.43 0.05
CA MET A 130 -10.33 -3.43 1.46
C MET A 130 -10.27 -2.02 2.07
N VAL A 131 -9.23 -1.24 1.75
CA VAL A 131 -9.11 0.14 2.24
C VAL A 131 -10.23 1.00 1.67
N ILE A 132 -10.43 0.99 0.37
CA ILE A 132 -11.43 1.81 -0.31
C ILE A 132 -12.86 1.43 0.16
N GLU A 133 -13.17 0.14 0.19
CA GLU A 133 -14.48 -0.37 0.65
C GLU A 133 -14.78 -0.02 2.11
N ASN A 134 -13.76 0.08 2.95
CA ASN A 134 -13.92 0.46 4.35
C ASN A 134 -13.90 1.98 4.58
N MET A 135 -13.27 2.76 3.70
CA MET A 135 -13.04 4.19 3.88
C MET A 135 -13.22 4.93 2.52
N PRO A 136 -14.44 4.89 1.93
CA PRO A 136 -14.67 5.46 0.59
C PRO A 136 -14.50 6.98 0.54
N ASP A 137 -14.68 7.66 1.68
CA ASP A 137 -14.58 9.12 1.81
C ASP A 137 -13.16 9.60 2.14
N ALA A 138 -12.18 8.68 2.29
CA ALA A 138 -10.80 9.05 2.60
C ALA A 138 -10.11 9.72 1.41
N HIS A 139 -9.25 10.69 1.68
CA HIS A 139 -8.33 11.21 0.68
C HIS A 139 -7.26 10.18 0.37
N ILE A 140 -7.26 9.66 -0.87
CA ILE A 140 -6.38 8.57 -1.31
C ILE A 140 -5.50 9.05 -2.46
N LEU A 141 -4.19 8.86 -2.33
CA LEU A 141 -3.22 8.98 -3.41
C LEU A 141 -2.68 7.59 -3.76
N MET A 142 -3.05 7.09 -4.92
CA MET A 142 -2.48 5.88 -5.50
C MET A 142 -1.22 6.27 -6.29
N MET A 143 -0.03 5.92 -5.76
CA MET A 143 1.24 6.17 -6.45
C MET A 143 1.32 5.39 -7.77
N PRO A 144 2.20 5.74 -8.72
CA PRO A 144 2.14 5.24 -10.09
C PRO A 144 1.98 3.73 -10.23
N GLN A 145 0.89 3.30 -10.85
CA GLN A 145 0.48 1.90 -10.99
C GLN A 145 0.52 1.41 -12.43
N THR A 146 0.88 0.14 -12.60
CA THR A 146 0.51 -0.63 -13.78
C THR A 146 -0.74 -1.45 -13.49
N ILE A 147 -1.70 -1.43 -14.40
CA ILE A 147 -2.94 -2.21 -14.33
C ILE A 147 -2.82 -3.42 -15.26
N PHE A 148 -3.00 -4.62 -14.68
CA PHE A 148 -3.07 -5.84 -15.47
C PHE A 148 -3.85 -6.92 -14.75
N PHE A 149 -4.84 -7.51 -15.42
CA PHE A 149 -5.63 -8.63 -14.91
C PHE A 149 -5.71 -9.76 -15.94
N ARG A 150 -5.42 -10.99 -15.50
CA ARG A 150 -5.62 -12.20 -16.30
C ARG A 150 -7.09 -12.62 -16.35
N LYS A 151 -7.82 -12.37 -15.24
CA LYS A 151 -9.21 -12.80 -15.08
C LYS A 151 -10.12 -11.60 -15.10
N GLU A 152 -11.08 -11.57 -16.04
CA GLU A 152 -12.06 -10.49 -16.15
C GLU A 152 -12.82 -10.27 -14.83
N LYS A 153 -13.27 -11.33 -14.18
CA LYS A 153 -13.95 -11.24 -12.88
C LYS A 153 -13.14 -10.48 -11.81
N ASN A 154 -11.81 -10.62 -11.80
CA ASN A 154 -10.97 -9.89 -10.86
C ASN A 154 -10.88 -8.42 -11.25
N ARG A 155 -10.76 -8.12 -12.54
CA ARG A 155 -10.77 -6.76 -13.09
C ARG A 155 -12.06 -6.02 -12.72
N GLU A 156 -13.22 -6.65 -12.96
CA GLU A 156 -14.53 -6.11 -12.63
C GLU A 156 -14.69 -5.83 -11.13
N ARG A 157 -14.23 -6.76 -10.30
CA ARG A 157 -14.26 -6.57 -8.83
C ARG A 157 -13.42 -5.39 -8.39
N THR A 158 -12.21 -5.25 -8.93
CA THR A 158 -11.33 -4.11 -8.64
C THR A 158 -11.93 -2.82 -9.16
N ALA A 159 -12.47 -2.83 -10.38
CA ALA A 159 -13.15 -1.68 -10.96
C ALA A 159 -14.27 -1.17 -10.05
N LYS A 160 -15.16 -2.08 -9.62
CA LYS A 160 -16.28 -1.74 -8.73
C LYS A 160 -15.81 -1.17 -7.39
N SER A 161 -14.78 -1.75 -6.77
CA SER A 161 -14.26 -1.25 -5.49
C SER A 161 -13.60 0.11 -5.64
N TYR A 162 -12.75 0.29 -6.67
CA TYR A 162 -12.02 1.56 -6.86
C TYR A 162 -12.97 2.71 -7.22
N ASP A 163 -14.02 2.45 -7.97
CA ASP A 163 -15.01 3.47 -8.38
C ASP A 163 -15.87 3.98 -7.20
N MET A 164 -15.79 3.33 -6.04
CA MET A 164 -16.42 3.81 -4.80
C MET A 164 -15.64 4.94 -4.12
N ALA A 165 -14.37 5.15 -4.45
CA ALA A 165 -13.53 6.14 -3.79
C ALA A 165 -13.94 7.57 -4.21
N GLN A 166 -14.42 8.37 -3.27
CA GLN A 166 -14.91 9.73 -3.54
C GLN A 166 -13.78 10.74 -3.75
N HIS A 167 -12.63 10.52 -3.09
CA HIS A 167 -11.49 11.44 -3.10
C HIS A 167 -10.20 10.72 -3.43
N MET A 168 -10.18 9.96 -4.55
CA MET A 168 -8.97 9.27 -4.99
C MET A 168 -8.34 9.94 -6.21
N LEU A 169 -7.02 10.16 -6.12
CA LEU A 169 -6.16 10.42 -7.28
C LEU A 169 -5.39 9.15 -7.60
N PHE A 170 -5.65 8.57 -8.76
CA PHE A 170 -4.94 7.41 -9.29
C PHE A 170 -3.88 7.88 -10.29
N LEU A 171 -2.62 7.53 -10.04
CA LEU A 171 -1.53 7.78 -10.98
C LEU A 171 -1.27 6.53 -11.80
N ALA A 172 -1.49 6.60 -13.11
CA ALA A 172 -1.19 5.53 -14.05
C ALA A 172 0.26 5.66 -14.53
N ARG A 173 1.04 4.59 -14.46
CA ARG A 173 2.47 4.59 -14.80
C ARG A 173 2.73 4.65 -16.31
N ASP A 174 1.75 4.28 -17.11
CA ASP A 174 1.80 4.23 -18.58
C ASP A 174 0.43 4.50 -19.20
N MET A 175 0.40 4.75 -20.49
CA MET A 175 -0.84 5.07 -21.21
C MET A 175 -1.83 3.90 -21.27
N VAL A 176 -1.35 2.66 -21.28
CA VAL A 176 -2.22 1.46 -21.26
C VAL A 176 -2.98 1.39 -19.94
N SER A 177 -2.26 1.59 -18.84
CA SER A 177 -2.85 1.65 -17.49
C SER A 177 -3.76 2.85 -17.32
N PHE A 178 -3.43 4.01 -17.91
CA PHE A 178 -4.29 5.19 -17.91
C PHE A 178 -5.63 4.93 -18.57
N GLU A 179 -5.63 4.41 -19.79
CA GLU A 179 -6.85 4.10 -20.52
C GLU A 179 -7.66 2.97 -19.84
N ALA A 180 -6.97 1.99 -19.23
CA ALA A 180 -7.62 0.95 -18.44
C ALA A 180 -8.33 1.56 -17.22
N ALA A 181 -7.65 2.42 -16.46
CA ALA A 181 -8.20 3.07 -15.27
C ALA A 181 -9.45 3.89 -15.60
N LYS A 182 -9.40 4.70 -16.63
CA LYS A 182 -10.55 5.52 -17.08
C LYS A 182 -11.79 4.70 -17.45
N ARG A 183 -11.59 3.49 -17.99
CA ARG A 183 -12.70 2.57 -18.29
C ARG A 183 -13.18 1.81 -17.05
N MET A 184 -12.26 1.45 -16.14
CA MET A 184 -12.58 0.63 -14.99
C MET A 184 -13.28 1.41 -13.87
N PHE A 185 -12.84 2.63 -13.62
CA PHE A 185 -13.36 3.47 -12.52
C PHE A 185 -13.49 4.93 -12.97
N PRO A 186 -14.56 5.23 -13.76
CA PRO A 186 -14.75 6.52 -14.42
C PRO A 186 -14.96 7.72 -13.48
N HIS A 187 -15.37 7.47 -12.22
CA HIS A 187 -15.59 8.55 -11.24
C HIS A 187 -14.31 8.97 -10.52
N VAL A 188 -13.22 8.19 -10.66
CA VAL A 188 -11.92 8.48 -10.04
C VAL A 188 -11.10 9.42 -10.91
N THR A 189 -10.42 10.38 -10.28
CA THR A 189 -9.45 11.22 -10.98
C THR A 189 -8.21 10.43 -11.35
N VAL A 190 -7.95 10.28 -12.66
CA VAL A 190 -6.80 9.55 -13.19
C VAL A 190 -5.83 10.51 -13.88
N LYS A 191 -4.54 10.41 -13.57
CA LYS A 191 -3.45 11.15 -14.24
C LYS A 191 -2.33 10.18 -14.63
N VAL A 192 -1.59 10.53 -15.68
CA VAL A 192 -0.36 9.82 -16.06
C VAL A 192 0.80 10.38 -15.26
N PHE A 193 1.57 9.50 -14.64
CA PHE A 193 2.82 9.83 -14.00
C PHE A 193 3.77 8.64 -14.15
N PRO A 194 4.99 8.82 -14.67
CA PRO A 194 5.93 7.71 -14.86
C PRO A 194 6.28 7.05 -13.53
N ASP A 195 6.99 5.92 -13.58
CA ASP A 195 7.45 5.26 -12.35
C ASP A 195 8.12 6.28 -11.41
N ILE A 196 7.76 6.23 -10.13
CA ILE A 196 8.25 7.21 -9.15
C ILE A 196 9.78 7.23 -9.04
N VAL A 197 10.47 6.12 -9.37
CA VAL A 197 11.95 6.08 -9.38
C VAL A 197 12.56 6.99 -10.44
N THR A 198 11.82 7.39 -11.48
CA THR A 198 12.29 8.36 -12.47
C THR A 198 12.56 9.74 -11.86
N THR A 199 12.02 10.04 -10.70
CA THR A 199 12.33 11.27 -9.96
C THR A 199 13.76 11.33 -9.44
N LEU A 200 14.51 10.22 -9.51
CA LEU A 200 15.94 10.17 -9.18
C LEU A 200 16.83 10.54 -10.36
N ILE A 201 16.29 10.61 -11.59
CA ILE A 201 17.07 11.01 -12.76
C ILE A 201 17.53 12.46 -12.59
N GLY A 202 18.84 12.68 -12.63
CA GLY A 202 19.43 13.99 -12.40
C GLY A 202 19.46 14.45 -10.93
N SER A 203 19.08 13.59 -9.97
CA SER A 203 19.27 13.86 -8.56
C SER A 203 20.69 13.48 -8.12
N PHE A 204 21.23 14.22 -7.13
CA PHE A 204 22.56 13.95 -6.53
C PHE A 204 22.48 12.97 -5.34
N ASP A 205 21.40 12.26 -5.17
CA ASP A 205 21.17 11.39 -4.00
C ASP A 205 22.09 10.16 -3.92
N PHE A 206 22.86 9.90 -4.99
CA PHE A 206 23.75 8.74 -5.11
C PHE A 206 25.20 9.08 -5.45
N ASN A 207 25.62 10.31 -5.21
CA ASN A 207 27.03 10.75 -5.36
C ASN A 207 27.81 10.55 -4.05
#